data_c7a1778b05021b9659dca790dc413bb8
#
_entry.id   c7a1778b05021b9659dca790dc413bb8
#
_cell.length_a   1.000
_cell.length_b   1.000
_cell.length_c   1.000
_cell.angle_alpha   90.00
_cell.angle_beta   90.00
_cell.angle_gamma   90.00
#
_symmetry.space_group_name_H-M   'P 1'
#
loop_
_entity.id
_entity.type
_entity.pdbx_description
1 polymer ?
#
loop_
_entity_poly.entity_id
_entity_poly.type
_entity_poly.pdbx_seq_one_letter_code
_entity_poly.pdbx_strand_id
1 'polypeptide(L)'
;YFGITSRGVQLDAKILANDYNDKLKLVWHSAVQVVENGWVAEIRIPYSALRFPQKEVQDWGVNIGRQIARLREESSWVAVNPDLENMLLESGDIIGLKGIEPPLRLAILPYISTYAEQFQNSDNSKGYLKSFNGGMDIKYGLNEAFTLDLTLVPDFGQVVYDQQVLNLTPFEVQFNENRQFFTEGMELFNKAGIFYSRRIGIQTPSKVSQTLLKEGEYLENGPGASQLYNASKISGRNKNGLGIGVFNAINAAQYGTAVSTLDQSKREVLTSPLTNYNVMVFDQNLKNNSSVTFTNTNVWR
;
A
#
# COMPACT_ATOMS: atom_id res chain seq x y z
N TYR A 1 -11.71 10.54 6.74
CA TYR A 1 -11.15 11.63 7.53
C TYR A 1 -10.39 12.59 6.62
N PHE A 2 -10.65 13.88 6.77
CA PHE A 2 -9.95 14.97 6.12
C PHE A 2 -9.52 15.94 7.21
N GLY A 3 -8.24 16.19 7.32
CA GLY A 3 -7.68 17.07 8.34
C GLY A 3 -6.76 18.11 7.73
N ILE A 4 -6.65 19.25 8.40
CA ILE A 4 -5.76 20.32 8.00
C ILE A 4 -5.13 20.98 9.23
N THR A 5 -3.85 21.26 9.14
CA THR A 5 -3.15 22.01 10.19
C THR A 5 -3.23 23.53 9.95
N SER A 6 -2.95 24.32 10.97
CA SER A 6 -2.86 25.79 10.85
C SER A 6 -1.78 26.29 9.87
N ARG A 7 -0.92 25.40 9.38
CA ARG A 7 0.10 25.67 8.36
C ARG A 7 -0.27 25.17 6.97
N GLY A 8 -1.51 24.64 6.80
CA GLY A 8 -2.00 24.14 5.52
C GLY A 8 -1.57 22.72 5.16
N VAL A 9 -0.99 21.98 6.10
CA VAL A 9 -0.65 20.56 5.85
C VAL A 9 -1.94 19.76 5.87
N GLN A 10 -2.20 19.05 4.77
CA GLN A 10 -3.36 18.17 4.61
C GLN A 10 -3.07 16.78 5.18
N LEU A 11 -4.08 16.20 5.81
CA LEU A 11 -4.10 14.85 6.36
C LEU A 11 -5.36 14.17 5.86
N ASP A 12 -5.21 12.99 5.29
CA ASP A 12 -6.34 12.17 4.89
C ASP A 12 -6.14 10.72 5.33
N ALA A 13 -7.22 10.12 5.79
CA ALA A 13 -7.21 8.74 6.25
C ALA A 13 -8.56 8.06 5.99
N LYS A 14 -8.52 6.75 5.84
CA LYS A 14 -9.70 5.90 5.90
C LYS A 14 -9.81 5.36 7.33
N ILE A 15 -10.94 5.65 7.97
CA ILE A 15 -11.24 5.15 9.31
C ILE A 15 -12.32 4.08 9.19
N LEU A 16 -12.07 2.92 9.76
CA LEU A 16 -13.03 1.85 10.01
C LEU A 16 -13.13 1.66 11.53
N ALA A 17 -14.09 0.89 12.01
CA ALA A 17 -14.34 0.73 13.44
C ALA A 17 -13.06 0.46 14.27
N ASN A 18 -12.15 -0.37 13.76
CA ASN A 18 -10.93 -0.80 14.45
C ASN A 18 -9.68 -0.62 13.58
N ASP A 19 -9.74 0.20 12.53
CA ASP A 19 -8.62 0.38 11.61
C ASP A 19 -8.50 1.86 11.20
N TYR A 20 -7.27 2.38 11.29
CA TYR A 20 -6.91 3.72 10.86
C TYR A 20 -5.81 3.63 9.81
N ASN A 21 -6.16 3.93 8.56
CA ASN A 21 -5.24 3.90 7.45
C ASN A 21 -4.99 5.32 6.92
N ASP A 22 -3.86 5.89 7.27
CA ASP A 22 -3.37 7.22 6.87
C ASP A 22 -2.54 7.20 5.56
N LYS A 23 -2.40 6.05 4.93
CA LYS A 23 -1.65 5.90 3.68
C LYS A 23 -2.50 6.19 2.44
N LEU A 24 -3.78 6.48 2.64
CA LEU A 24 -4.67 6.93 1.59
C LEU A 24 -4.27 8.34 1.16
N LYS A 25 -4.17 8.56 -0.16
CA LYS A 25 -3.95 9.89 -0.71
C LYS A 25 -5.13 10.26 -1.60
N LEU A 26 -5.87 11.27 -1.18
CA LEU A 26 -7.02 11.79 -1.89
C LEU A 26 -6.70 13.16 -2.48
N VAL A 27 -7.36 13.50 -3.58
CA VAL A 27 -7.24 14.83 -4.18
C VAL A 27 -8.37 15.72 -3.67
N TRP A 28 -8.03 16.71 -2.86
CA TRP A 28 -8.95 17.71 -2.31
C TRP A 28 -8.24 19.05 -2.11
N HIS A 29 -8.98 20.10 -1.89
CA HIS A 29 -8.43 21.45 -1.82
C HIS A 29 -8.69 22.06 -0.45
N SER A 30 -7.74 22.86 0.01
CA SER A 30 -7.87 23.60 1.25
C SER A 30 -7.09 24.89 1.21
N ALA A 31 -7.58 25.88 1.94
CA ALA A 31 -6.91 27.13 2.20
C ALA A 31 -6.94 27.42 3.70
N VAL A 32 -5.88 28.01 4.23
CA VAL A 32 -5.76 28.38 5.64
C VAL A 32 -5.30 29.82 5.73
N GLN A 33 -5.93 30.55 6.62
CA GLN A 33 -5.53 31.93 6.96
C GLN A 33 -5.40 32.06 8.46
N VAL A 34 -4.25 32.55 8.92
CA VAL A 34 -4.04 32.93 10.32
C VAL A 34 -4.65 34.31 10.52
N VAL A 35 -5.48 34.45 11.55
CA VAL A 35 -6.15 35.69 11.97
C VAL A 35 -5.73 36.05 13.37
N GLU A 36 -6.07 37.27 13.84
CA GLU A 36 -5.64 37.79 15.13
C GLU A 36 -5.91 36.83 16.31
N ASN A 37 -7.09 36.20 16.34
CA ASN A 37 -7.52 35.36 17.45
C ASN A 37 -7.49 33.85 17.12
N GLY A 38 -6.78 33.43 16.07
CA GLY A 38 -6.71 32.01 15.70
C GLY A 38 -6.39 31.80 14.23
N TRP A 39 -7.08 30.86 13.62
CA TRP A 39 -6.95 30.57 12.20
C TRP A 39 -8.26 30.05 11.63
N VAL A 40 -8.46 30.24 10.36
CA VAL A 40 -9.63 29.81 9.60
C VAL A 40 -9.16 28.86 8.50
N ALA A 41 -9.92 27.81 8.27
CA ALA A 41 -9.70 26.88 7.18
C ALA A 41 -10.93 26.79 6.30
N GLU A 42 -10.71 26.75 4.99
CA GLU A 42 -11.70 26.43 3.99
C GLU A 42 -11.33 25.13 3.30
N ILE A 43 -12.24 24.17 3.24
CA ILE A 43 -12.01 22.83 2.75
C ILE A 43 -13.00 22.53 1.66
N ARG A 44 -12.51 22.14 0.47
CA ARG A 44 -13.31 21.69 -0.66
C ARG A 44 -12.99 20.23 -0.98
N ILE A 45 -13.93 19.34 -0.71
CA ILE A 45 -13.84 17.92 -0.96
C ILE A 45 -14.66 17.58 -2.21
N PRO A 46 -14.01 17.23 -3.34
CA PRO A 46 -14.76 16.82 -4.53
C PRO A 46 -15.41 15.45 -4.29
N TYR A 47 -16.54 15.19 -4.92
CA TYR A 47 -17.23 13.90 -4.82
C TYR A 47 -16.36 12.71 -5.30
N SER A 48 -15.38 12.95 -6.15
CA SER A 48 -14.40 11.94 -6.57
C SER A 48 -13.51 11.41 -5.42
N ALA A 49 -13.37 12.20 -4.36
CA ALA A 49 -12.65 11.78 -3.15
C ALA A 49 -13.52 10.97 -2.19
N LEU A 50 -14.81 10.87 -2.44
CA LEU A 50 -15.78 10.20 -1.57
C LEU A 50 -16.33 8.94 -2.24
N ARG A 51 -16.68 7.94 -1.43
CA ARG A 51 -17.36 6.72 -1.88
C ARG A 51 -18.77 6.71 -1.34
N PHE A 52 -19.74 6.78 -2.21
CA PHE A 52 -21.15 6.72 -1.84
C PHE A 52 -21.96 5.96 -2.91
N PRO A 53 -23.06 5.30 -2.52
CA PRO A 53 -23.93 4.59 -3.45
C PRO A 53 -24.73 5.57 -4.31
N GLN A 54 -25.14 5.13 -5.51
CA GLN A 54 -26.07 5.87 -6.31
C GLN A 54 -27.46 5.79 -5.69
N LYS A 55 -27.96 6.91 -5.20
CA LYS A 55 -29.31 7.09 -4.64
C LYS A 55 -29.83 8.46 -5.06
N GLU A 56 -31.14 8.56 -5.20
CA GLU A 56 -31.79 9.83 -5.54
C GLU A 56 -31.60 10.88 -4.44
N VAL A 57 -31.67 10.43 -3.19
CA VAL A 57 -31.41 11.25 -2.01
C VAL A 57 -30.33 10.58 -1.17
N GLN A 58 -29.31 11.33 -0.80
CA GLN A 58 -28.20 10.89 0.05
C GLN A 58 -28.35 11.47 1.44
N ASP A 59 -28.11 10.63 2.44
CA ASP A 59 -27.95 11.02 3.83
C ASP A 59 -26.55 10.63 4.27
N TRP A 60 -25.76 11.59 4.78
CA TRP A 60 -24.37 11.39 5.14
C TRP A 60 -24.13 11.75 6.59
N GLY A 61 -23.33 10.93 7.29
CA GLY A 61 -22.79 11.30 8.57
C GLY A 61 -21.62 12.25 8.45
N VAL A 62 -21.56 13.27 9.29
CA VAL A 62 -20.43 14.18 9.40
C VAL A 62 -20.14 14.50 10.87
N ASN A 63 -18.87 14.57 11.24
CA ASN A 63 -18.44 15.20 12.47
C ASN A 63 -17.26 16.12 12.18
N ILE A 64 -17.19 17.25 12.88
CA ILE A 64 -16.13 18.23 12.74
C ILE A 64 -15.38 18.29 14.05
N GLY A 65 -14.12 17.88 14.03
CA GLY A 65 -13.24 17.89 15.20
C GLY A 65 -12.19 18.99 15.14
N ARG A 66 -11.75 19.43 16.29
CA ARG A 66 -10.66 20.37 16.49
C ARG A 66 -9.74 19.90 17.58
N GLN A 67 -8.43 19.87 17.28
CA GLN A 67 -7.40 19.58 18.25
C GLN A 67 -6.59 20.86 18.57
N ILE A 68 -6.49 21.19 19.84
CA ILE A 68 -5.72 22.33 20.34
C ILE A 68 -4.49 21.79 21.07
N ALA A 69 -3.39 21.62 20.34
CA ALA A 69 -2.17 20.98 20.84
C ALA A 69 -1.62 21.64 22.11
N ARG A 70 -1.63 22.98 22.19
CA ARG A 70 -1.14 23.72 23.38
C ARG A 70 -1.91 23.46 24.66
N LEU A 71 -3.20 23.11 24.54
CA LEU A 71 -4.09 22.82 25.67
C LEU A 71 -4.26 21.30 25.88
N ARG A 72 -3.79 20.48 24.93
CA ARG A 72 -4.08 19.03 24.86
C ARG A 72 -5.57 18.74 24.89
N GLU A 73 -6.33 19.59 24.22
CA GLU A 73 -7.78 19.55 24.17
C GLU A 73 -8.24 19.10 22.79
N GLU A 74 -9.21 18.23 22.77
CA GLU A 74 -9.95 17.84 21.58
C GLU A 74 -11.42 18.21 21.79
N SER A 75 -12.01 18.80 20.77
CA SER A 75 -13.43 19.12 20.74
C SER A 75 -14.04 18.71 19.43
N SER A 76 -15.29 18.32 19.45
CA SER A 76 -16.05 17.91 18.25
C SER A 76 -17.42 18.58 18.25
N TRP A 77 -17.93 18.81 17.03
CA TRP A 77 -19.25 19.39 16.83
C TRP A 77 -20.36 18.50 17.38
N VAL A 78 -20.27 17.20 17.12
CA VAL A 78 -21.13 16.20 17.77
C VAL A 78 -20.32 15.56 18.89
N ALA A 79 -20.92 15.47 20.08
CA ALA A 79 -20.26 14.83 21.21
C ALA A 79 -19.97 13.36 20.89
N VAL A 80 -18.71 12.97 21.11
CA VAL A 80 -18.27 11.58 20.92
C VAL A 80 -18.08 10.98 22.30
N ASN A 81 -18.74 9.84 22.53
CA ASN A 81 -18.52 9.08 23.76
C ASN A 81 -17.20 8.30 23.66
N PRO A 82 -16.18 8.61 24.49
CA PRO A 82 -14.88 7.95 24.45
C PRO A 82 -14.94 6.46 24.82
N ASP A 83 -16.03 5.99 25.43
CA ASP A 83 -16.20 4.59 25.81
C ASP A 83 -16.73 3.73 24.65
N LEU A 84 -17.11 4.35 23.52
CA LEU A 84 -17.54 3.61 22.34
C LEU A 84 -16.34 3.20 21.49
N GLU A 85 -16.25 1.93 21.16
CA GLU A 85 -15.20 1.40 20.26
C GLU A 85 -15.26 1.99 18.84
N ASN A 86 -16.40 2.55 18.44
CA ASN A 86 -16.61 3.08 17.09
C ASN A 86 -17.17 4.50 17.11
N MET A 87 -16.30 5.49 17.06
CA MET A 87 -16.66 6.91 17.02
C MET A 87 -17.48 7.29 15.77
N LEU A 88 -17.49 6.46 14.71
CA LEU A 88 -18.26 6.73 13.49
C LEU A 88 -19.76 6.57 13.67
N LEU A 89 -20.21 5.94 14.77
CA LEU A 89 -21.64 5.81 15.11
C LEU A 89 -22.22 7.12 15.63
N GLU A 90 -21.37 8.05 16.10
CA GLU A 90 -21.76 9.34 16.66
C GLU A 90 -21.39 10.45 15.69
N SER A 91 -22.18 10.64 14.68
CA SER A 91 -22.04 11.71 13.69
C SER A 91 -23.33 12.51 13.60
N GLY A 92 -23.23 13.76 13.21
CA GLY A 92 -24.39 14.56 12.78
C GLY A 92 -24.79 14.19 11.37
N ASP A 93 -26.02 14.44 11.00
CA ASP A 93 -26.57 14.09 9.70
C ASP A 93 -26.55 15.27 8.73
N ILE A 94 -26.03 15.06 7.53
CA ILE A 94 -26.28 15.92 6.38
C ILE A 94 -27.40 15.25 5.59
N ILE A 95 -28.59 15.84 5.60
CA ILE A 95 -29.77 15.29 4.97
C ILE A 95 -30.14 16.06 3.70
N GLY A 96 -30.82 15.36 2.78
CA GLY A 96 -31.45 15.99 1.63
C GLY A 96 -30.52 16.35 0.50
N LEU A 97 -29.33 15.75 0.41
CA LEU A 97 -28.44 15.87 -0.73
C LEU A 97 -29.08 15.15 -1.94
N LYS A 98 -29.46 15.90 -2.98
CA LYS A 98 -30.16 15.38 -4.17
C LYS A 98 -29.35 15.65 -5.44
N GLY A 99 -29.56 14.81 -6.45
CA GLY A 99 -28.96 15.00 -7.77
C GLY A 99 -27.43 14.81 -7.78
N ILE A 100 -26.90 14.03 -6.84
CA ILE A 100 -25.48 13.73 -6.78
C ILE A 100 -25.25 12.34 -7.38
N GLU A 101 -24.46 12.30 -8.44
CA GLU A 101 -24.02 11.05 -9.04
C GLU A 101 -22.61 10.69 -8.57
N PRO A 102 -22.34 9.41 -8.25
CA PRO A 102 -21.00 8.96 -7.98
C PRO A 102 -20.12 9.22 -9.19
N PRO A 103 -19.04 10.00 -9.07
CA PRO A 103 -18.17 10.29 -10.22
C PRO A 103 -17.40 9.06 -10.65
N LEU A 104 -16.88 9.09 -11.89
CA LEU A 104 -15.94 8.08 -12.36
C LEU A 104 -14.72 8.04 -11.41
N ARG A 105 -14.50 6.89 -10.79
CA ARG A 105 -13.39 6.68 -9.88
C ARG A 105 -12.21 6.09 -10.63
N LEU A 106 -11.52 6.92 -11.39
CA LEU A 106 -10.31 6.57 -12.12
C LEU A 106 -9.18 7.51 -11.69
N ALA A 107 -8.12 6.94 -11.15
CA ALA A 107 -6.87 7.63 -10.90
C ALA A 107 -5.77 6.94 -11.69
N ILE A 108 -4.96 7.73 -12.40
CA ILE A 108 -3.78 7.28 -13.14
C ILE A 108 -2.62 8.13 -12.63
N LEU A 109 -1.61 7.48 -12.07
CA LEU A 109 -0.47 8.10 -11.41
C LEU A 109 0.81 7.61 -12.07
N PRO A 110 1.21 8.20 -13.21
CA PRO A 110 2.51 7.90 -13.82
C PRO A 110 3.62 8.49 -12.97
N TYR A 111 4.76 7.82 -12.93
CA TYR A 111 5.96 8.34 -12.26
C TYR A 111 7.23 7.98 -13.02
N ILE A 112 8.24 8.78 -12.78
CA ILE A 112 9.61 8.60 -13.25
C ILE A 112 10.52 8.80 -12.05
N SER A 113 11.47 7.91 -11.84
CA SER A 113 12.48 8.03 -10.80
C SER A 113 13.88 7.88 -11.39
N THR A 114 14.79 8.66 -10.85
CA THR A 114 16.23 8.59 -11.19
C THR A 114 17.02 8.47 -9.90
N TYR A 115 17.96 7.54 -9.89
CA TYR A 115 18.88 7.35 -8.77
C TYR A 115 20.30 7.59 -9.21
N ALA A 116 21.06 8.26 -8.38
CA ALA A 116 22.50 8.39 -8.50
C ALA A 116 23.11 7.91 -7.16
N GLU A 117 23.84 6.83 -7.22
CA GLU A 117 24.48 6.24 -6.05
C GLU A 117 25.99 6.35 -6.19
N GLN A 118 26.66 6.81 -5.13
CA GLN A 118 28.10 6.77 -5.00
C GLN A 118 28.46 5.68 -4.00
N PHE A 119 29.30 4.76 -4.40
CA PHE A 119 29.80 3.69 -3.54
C PHE A 119 31.31 3.62 -3.57
N GLN A 120 31.90 2.98 -2.58
CA GLN A 120 33.33 2.78 -2.50
C GLN A 120 33.67 1.35 -2.97
N ASN A 121 34.53 1.25 -3.96
CA ASN A 121 35.04 -0.03 -4.43
C ASN A 121 36.05 -0.63 -3.43
N SER A 122 36.34 -1.91 -3.59
CA SER A 122 37.30 -2.62 -2.73
C SER A 122 38.72 -2.04 -2.78
N ASP A 123 39.07 -1.34 -3.85
CA ASP A 123 40.35 -0.63 -4.05
C ASP A 123 40.36 0.82 -3.55
N ASN A 124 39.33 1.20 -2.73
CA ASN A 124 39.13 2.55 -2.25
C ASN A 124 38.76 3.61 -3.32
N SER A 125 38.62 3.24 -4.58
CA SER A 125 38.08 4.14 -5.60
C SER A 125 36.61 4.39 -5.44
N LYS A 126 36.10 5.54 -5.92
CA LYS A 126 34.69 5.88 -5.92
C LYS A 126 34.03 5.36 -7.19
N GLY A 127 33.03 4.50 -7.02
CA GLY A 127 32.11 4.08 -8.08
C GLY A 127 30.85 4.93 -8.10
N TYR A 128 30.23 5.06 -9.26
CA TYR A 128 28.97 5.76 -9.45
C TYR A 128 28.01 4.87 -10.23
N LEU A 129 26.81 4.69 -9.69
CA LEU A 129 25.72 4.01 -10.37
C LEU A 129 24.60 5.01 -10.64
N LYS A 130 24.06 4.98 -11.85
CA LYS A 130 22.87 5.75 -12.21
C LYS A 130 21.83 4.77 -12.71
N SER A 131 20.62 4.89 -12.20
CA SER A 131 19.47 4.12 -12.67
C SER A 131 18.30 5.04 -12.99
N PHE A 132 17.48 4.60 -13.92
CA PHE A 132 16.28 5.28 -14.35
C PHE A 132 15.14 4.27 -14.39
N ASN A 133 14.05 4.59 -13.69
CA ASN A 133 12.85 3.78 -13.66
C ASN A 133 11.64 4.62 -14.04
N GLY A 134 10.66 4.00 -14.66
CA GLY A 134 9.36 4.61 -14.94
C GLY A 134 8.26 3.58 -14.80
N GLY A 135 7.16 4.00 -14.24
CA GLY A 135 6.02 3.13 -13.98
C GLY A 135 4.73 3.92 -13.86
N MET A 136 3.67 3.22 -13.48
CA MET A 136 2.35 3.82 -13.38
C MET A 136 1.48 3.03 -12.42
N ASP A 137 0.75 3.73 -11.56
CA ASP A 137 -0.33 3.16 -10.77
C ASP A 137 -1.68 3.56 -11.36
N ILE A 138 -2.59 2.60 -11.45
CA ILE A 138 -3.96 2.80 -11.91
C ILE A 138 -4.91 2.28 -10.84
N LYS A 139 -5.85 3.13 -10.45
CA LYS A 139 -6.93 2.77 -9.56
C LYS A 139 -8.26 3.05 -10.23
N TYR A 140 -9.08 2.01 -10.35
CA TYR A 140 -10.37 2.10 -11.01
C TYR A 140 -11.49 1.49 -10.16
N GLY A 141 -12.50 2.26 -9.84
CA GLY A 141 -13.71 1.77 -9.21
C GLY A 141 -14.59 1.05 -10.22
N LEU A 142 -14.58 -0.28 -10.20
CA LEU A 142 -15.41 -1.10 -11.09
C LEU A 142 -16.91 -0.84 -10.85
N ASN A 143 -17.29 -0.72 -9.60
CA ASN A 143 -18.62 -0.33 -9.13
C ASN A 143 -18.54 0.18 -7.68
N GLU A 144 -19.66 0.43 -7.03
CA GLU A 144 -19.70 0.93 -5.65
C GLU A 144 -18.94 0.03 -4.65
N ALA A 145 -18.92 -1.27 -4.90
CA ALA A 145 -18.39 -2.28 -3.99
C ALA A 145 -16.94 -2.69 -4.31
N PHE A 146 -16.53 -2.67 -5.59
CA PHE A 146 -15.28 -3.24 -6.05
C PHE A 146 -14.36 -2.21 -6.67
N THR A 147 -13.07 -2.37 -6.39
CA THR A 147 -11.99 -1.54 -6.95
C THR A 147 -10.95 -2.45 -7.59
N LEU A 148 -10.48 -2.05 -8.75
CA LEU A 148 -9.28 -2.57 -9.41
C LEU A 148 -8.12 -1.63 -9.10
N ASP A 149 -7.06 -2.16 -8.53
CA ASP A 149 -5.77 -1.49 -8.39
C ASP A 149 -4.74 -2.23 -9.26
N LEU A 150 -3.99 -1.49 -10.05
CA LEU A 150 -2.93 -2.01 -10.91
C LEU A 150 -1.69 -1.15 -10.72
N THR A 151 -0.54 -1.79 -10.56
CA THR A 151 0.77 -1.12 -10.60
C THR A 151 1.64 -1.75 -11.68
N LEU A 152 2.28 -0.92 -12.48
CA LEU A 152 3.19 -1.30 -13.56
C LEU A 152 4.59 -0.82 -13.22
N VAL A 153 5.55 -1.73 -13.21
CA VAL A 153 6.97 -1.48 -12.92
C VAL A 153 7.15 -0.61 -11.67
N PRO A 154 6.57 -1.00 -10.50
CA PRO A 154 6.61 -0.16 -9.33
C PRO A 154 8.03 0.09 -8.84
N ASP A 155 8.28 1.32 -8.42
CA ASP A 155 9.50 1.72 -7.75
C ASP A 155 9.25 1.90 -6.26
N PHE A 156 9.89 1.06 -5.46
CA PHE A 156 9.76 1.09 -4.00
C PHE A 156 10.93 1.80 -3.30
N GLY A 157 11.78 2.50 -4.04
CA GLY A 157 12.94 3.19 -3.48
C GLY A 157 12.60 4.33 -2.51
N GLN A 158 11.37 4.85 -2.54
CA GLN A 158 10.90 5.88 -1.61
C GLN A 158 10.22 5.31 -0.35
N VAL A 159 10.11 3.99 -0.25
CA VAL A 159 9.48 3.35 0.91
C VAL A 159 10.43 3.42 2.11
N VAL A 160 9.87 3.76 3.27
CA VAL A 160 10.64 3.80 4.52
C VAL A 160 11.29 2.44 4.79
N TYR A 161 12.61 2.46 5.04
CA TYR A 161 13.36 1.25 5.38
C TYR A 161 12.91 0.68 6.72
N ASP A 162 12.92 -0.65 6.81
CA ASP A 162 12.64 -1.33 8.06
C ASP A 162 13.78 -1.09 9.07
N GLN A 163 13.43 -0.97 10.32
CA GLN A 163 14.42 -0.87 11.38
C GLN A 163 15.18 -2.19 11.49
N GLN A 164 16.50 -2.12 11.67
CA GLN A 164 17.28 -3.30 11.95
C GLN A 164 16.90 -3.88 13.31
N VAL A 165 16.51 -5.15 13.33
CA VAL A 165 16.15 -5.87 14.55
C VAL A 165 17.15 -6.99 14.78
N LEU A 166 17.78 -7.02 15.97
CA LEU A 166 18.57 -8.15 16.40
C LEU A 166 17.61 -9.29 16.77
N ASN A 167 17.45 -10.24 15.85
CA ASN A 167 16.56 -11.39 16.07
C ASN A 167 17.35 -12.52 16.75
N LEU A 168 17.04 -12.76 18.02
CA LEU A 168 17.59 -13.87 18.82
C LEU A 168 16.66 -15.09 18.87
N THR A 169 15.56 -15.07 18.12
CA THR A 169 14.58 -16.15 18.06
C THR A 169 14.74 -16.99 16.79
N PRO A 170 14.28 -18.25 16.76
CA PRO A 170 14.29 -19.08 15.56
C PRO A 170 13.22 -18.67 14.54
N PHE A 171 12.36 -17.69 14.85
CA PHE A 171 11.28 -17.27 14.00
C PHE A 171 11.70 -16.08 13.13
N GLU A 172 11.18 -16.04 11.91
CA GLU A 172 11.36 -14.91 10.98
C GLU A 172 10.74 -13.62 11.57
N VAL A 173 11.49 -12.51 11.52
CA VAL A 173 10.93 -11.20 11.86
C VAL A 173 10.00 -10.76 10.75
N GLN A 174 8.75 -10.51 11.08
CA GLN A 174 7.78 -9.96 10.15
C GLN A 174 7.71 -8.43 10.30
N PHE A 175 7.89 -7.72 9.20
CA PHE A 175 7.78 -6.27 9.15
C PHE A 175 6.43 -5.85 8.57
N ASN A 176 5.94 -4.72 9.03
CA ASN A 176 4.73 -4.13 8.47
C ASN A 176 4.94 -3.78 6.99
N GLU A 177 3.88 -3.89 6.21
CA GLU A 177 3.90 -3.49 4.81
C GLU A 177 3.82 -1.96 4.71
N ASN A 178 4.76 -1.35 4.00
CA ASN A 178 4.85 0.09 3.80
C ASN A 178 4.66 0.51 2.33
N ARG A 179 4.63 -0.45 1.40
CA ARG A 179 4.42 -0.16 -0.03
C ARG A 179 2.93 0.08 -0.26
N GLN A 180 2.57 1.27 -0.74
CA GLN A 180 1.18 1.74 -0.86
C GLN A 180 0.25 0.73 -1.56
N PHE A 181 0.69 0.14 -2.67
CA PHE A 181 -0.10 -0.86 -3.38
C PHE A 181 -0.50 -2.05 -2.49
N PHE A 182 0.38 -2.47 -1.57
CA PHE A 182 0.16 -3.63 -0.69
C PHE A 182 -0.46 -3.27 0.66
N THR A 183 -0.81 -2.01 0.90
CA THR A 183 -1.48 -1.59 2.15
C THR A 183 -2.97 -1.35 1.95
N GLU A 184 -3.39 -0.82 0.81
CA GLU A 184 -4.79 -0.50 0.55
C GLU A 184 -5.55 -1.69 -0.03
N GLY A 185 -6.79 -1.92 0.45
CA GLY A 185 -7.67 -2.98 -0.05
C GLY A 185 -7.17 -4.40 0.23
N MET A 186 -6.31 -4.56 1.24
CA MET A 186 -5.69 -5.85 1.58
C MET A 186 -6.42 -6.59 2.71
N GLU A 187 -7.49 -6.04 3.25
CA GLU A 187 -8.21 -6.60 4.41
C GLU A 187 -8.71 -8.04 4.14
N LEU A 188 -9.11 -8.33 2.91
CA LEU A 188 -9.54 -9.67 2.51
C LEU A 188 -8.36 -10.64 2.41
N PHE A 189 -7.22 -10.19 1.88
CA PHE A 189 -6.05 -11.01 1.63
C PHE A 189 -5.26 -11.33 2.90
N ASN A 190 -5.32 -10.45 3.90
CA ASN A 190 -4.62 -10.61 5.17
C ASN A 190 -5.34 -11.53 6.16
N LYS A 191 -6.57 -11.97 5.85
CA LYS A 191 -7.29 -12.92 6.68
C LYS A 191 -6.51 -14.22 6.85
N ALA A 192 -6.55 -14.76 8.05
CA ALA A 192 -5.84 -15.99 8.45
C ALA A 192 -4.31 -15.95 8.37
N GLY A 193 -3.68 -14.81 8.04
CA GLY A 193 -2.21 -14.67 8.02
C GLY A 193 -1.49 -15.57 7.01
N ILE A 194 -2.19 -16.08 5.98
CA ILE A 194 -1.62 -16.99 4.97
C ILE A 194 -0.79 -16.24 3.94
N PHE A 195 -1.18 -15.00 3.65
CA PHE A 195 -0.53 -14.15 2.66
C PHE A 195 0.35 -13.11 3.33
N TYR A 196 1.63 -13.10 3.00
CA TYR A 196 2.61 -12.10 3.45
C TYR A 196 3.19 -11.38 2.25
N SER A 197 2.67 -10.18 1.95
CA SER A 197 2.98 -9.39 0.75
C SER A 197 4.45 -9.00 0.63
N ARG A 198 5.15 -8.86 1.76
CA ARG A 198 6.59 -8.53 1.81
C ARG A 198 7.48 -9.55 1.12
N ARG A 199 7.00 -10.75 0.88
CA ARG A 199 7.72 -11.77 0.11
C ARG A 199 7.77 -11.49 -1.39
N ILE A 200 6.92 -10.58 -1.87
CA ILE A 200 6.88 -10.17 -3.29
C ILE A 200 7.93 -9.07 -3.50
N GLY A 201 8.85 -9.28 -4.45
CA GLY A 201 9.92 -8.31 -4.76
C GLY A 201 11.09 -8.31 -3.79
N ILE A 202 11.24 -9.33 -2.94
CA ILE A 202 12.40 -9.48 -2.05
C ILE A 202 13.60 -10.08 -2.80
N GLN A 203 14.77 -10.00 -2.16
CA GLN A 203 15.96 -10.72 -2.60
C GLN A 203 15.73 -12.22 -2.56
N THR A 204 16.29 -12.92 -3.55
CA THR A 204 16.32 -14.37 -3.54
C THR A 204 17.20 -14.84 -2.38
N PRO A 205 16.78 -15.83 -1.58
CA PRO A 205 17.62 -16.39 -0.54
C PRO A 205 18.97 -16.85 -1.10
N SER A 206 20.05 -16.49 -0.44
CA SER A 206 21.43 -16.82 -0.85
C SER A 206 21.69 -18.32 -1.07
N LYS A 207 20.88 -19.19 -0.48
CA LYS A 207 20.97 -20.66 -0.67
C LYS A 207 20.67 -21.11 -2.09
N VAL A 208 19.83 -20.38 -2.84
CA VAL A 208 19.53 -20.73 -4.25
C VAL A 208 20.73 -20.45 -5.13
N SER A 209 21.48 -19.40 -4.86
CA SER A 209 22.69 -19.07 -5.64
C SER A 209 23.83 -20.07 -5.44
N GLN A 210 23.97 -20.66 -4.25
CA GLN A 210 25.03 -21.63 -3.97
C GLN A 210 24.88 -22.95 -4.73
N THR A 211 23.65 -23.39 -5.01
CA THR A 211 23.39 -24.61 -5.81
C THR A 211 23.62 -24.42 -7.31
N LEU A 212 23.69 -23.18 -7.79
CA LEU A 212 23.88 -22.85 -9.20
C LEU A 212 25.34 -22.57 -9.57
N LEU A 213 26.21 -22.41 -8.59
CA LEU A 213 27.63 -22.20 -8.78
C LEU A 213 28.36 -23.54 -8.92
N LYS A 214 29.31 -23.62 -9.86
CA LYS A 214 30.22 -24.75 -9.97
C LYS A 214 31.31 -24.64 -8.91
N GLU A 215 32.01 -25.74 -8.67
CA GLU A 215 33.18 -25.74 -7.80
C GLU A 215 34.22 -24.73 -8.27
N GLY A 216 34.69 -23.86 -7.38
CA GLY A 216 35.63 -22.79 -7.73
C GLY A 216 35.00 -21.54 -8.36
N GLU A 217 33.69 -21.41 -8.36
CA GLU A 217 32.99 -20.18 -8.78
C GLU A 217 32.49 -19.40 -7.58
N TYR A 218 32.44 -18.08 -7.71
CA TYR A 218 31.75 -17.17 -6.80
C TYR A 218 30.84 -16.22 -7.55
N LEU A 219 29.86 -15.65 -6.86
CA LEU A 219 28.92 -14.69 -7.44
C LEU A 219 29.46 -13.28 -7.24
N GLU A 220 29.84 -12.61 -8.34
CA GLU A 220 30.39 -11.25 -8.32
C GLU A 220 29.30 -10.21 -7.99
N ASN A 221 28.14 -10.36 -8.65
CA ASN A 221 26.97 -9.51 -8.40
C ASN A 221 25.87 -10.40 -7.85
N GLY A 222 25.67 -10.34 -6.53
CA GLY A 222 24.55 -11.03 -5.89
C GLY A 222 23.21 -10.43 -6.36
N PRO A 223 22.12 -11.23 -6.33
CA PRO A 223 20.81 -10.73 -6.70
C PRO A 223 20.39 -9.60 -5.76
N GLY A 224 20.06 -8.46 -6.32
CA GLY A 224 19.34 -7.39 -5.65
C GLY A 224 17.87 -7.79 -5.39
N ALA A 225 17.05 -6.83 -4.98
CA ALA A 225 15.62 -7.04 -4.91
C ALA A 225 15.05 -7.36 -6.30
N SER A 226 14.12 -8.32 -6.38
CA SER A 226 13.51 -8.70 -7.65
C SER A 226 12.59 -7.59 -8.13
N GLN A 227 12.80 -7.11 -9.36
CA GLN A 227 11.94 -6.13 -9.98
C GLN A 227 10.54 -6.71 -10.17
N LEU A 228 9.54 -6.01 -9.68
CA LEU A 228 8.15 -6.33 -9.95
C LEU A 228 7.77 -5.76 -11.33
N TYR A 229 7.33 -6.59 -12.27
CA TYR A 229 6.83 -6.12 -13.56
C TYR A 229 5.47 -5.47 -13.42
N ASN A 230 4.57 -6.16 -12.75
CA ASN A 230 3.25 -5.65 -12.43
C ASN A 230 2.68 -6.34 -11.20
N ALA A 231 1.73 -5.67 -10.56
CA ALA A 231 0.81 -6.31 -9.66
C ALA A 231 -0.59 -5.73 -9.88
N SER A 232 -1.59 -6.57 -9.75
CA SER A 232 -2.99 -6.20 -9.87
C SER A 232 -3.80 -6.83 -8.76
N LYS A 233 -4.81 -6.11 -8.29
CA LYS A 233 -5.79 -6.65 -7.35
C LYS A 233 -7.16 -6.10 -7.62
N ILE A 234 -8.15 -6.96 -7.49
CA ILE A 234 -9.56 -6.60 -7.41
C ILE A 234 -10.01 -6.94 -6.00
N SER A 235 -10.56 -5.98 -5.29
CA SER A 235 -11.06 -6.21 -3.94
C SER A 235 -12.34 -5.43 -3.70
N GLY A 236 -13.22 -6.00 -2.89
CA GLY A 236 -14.45 -5.35 -2.49
C GLY A 236 -15.40 -6.28 -1.79
N ARG A 237 -16.49 -5.72 -1.25
CA ARG A 237 -17.56 -6.46 -0.59
C ARG A 237 -18.90 -5.91 -1.02
N ASN A 238 -19.79 -6.79 -1.46
CA ASN A 238 -21.12 -6.40 -1.87
C ASN A 238 -22.07 -6.19 -0.67
N LYS A 239 -23.27 -5.68 -0.93
CA LYS A 239 -24.29 -5.40 0.10
C LYS A 239 -24.76 -6.65 0.83
N ASN A 240 -24.62 -7.84 0.23
CA ASN A 240 -25.00 -9.13 0.82
C ASN A 240 -23.88 -9.71 1.70
N GLY A 241 -22.81 -8.96 1.93
CA GLY A 241 -21.69 -9.38 2.77
C GLY A 241 -20.68 -10.30 2.10
N LEU A 242 -20.80 -10.56 0.79
CA LEU A 242 -19.81 -11.32 0.04
C LEU A 242 -18.62 -10.42 -0.35
N GLY A 243 -17.47 -10.69 0.22
CA GLY A 243 -16.17 -10.14 -0.14
C GLY A 243 -15.48 -10.99 -1.19
N ILE A 244 -14.91 -10.37 -2.20
CA ILE A 244 -14.10 -11.03 -3.24
C ILE A 244 -12.78 -10.30 -3.34
N GLY A 245 -11.69 -11.06 -3.25
CA GLY A 245 -10.34 -10.59 -3.48
C GLY A 245 -9.66 -11.45 -4.54
N VAL A 246 -9.12 -10.82 -5.58
CA VAL A 246 -8.26 -11.47 -6.57
C VAL A 246 -6.99 -10.64 -6.69
N PHE A 247 -5.85 -11.29 -6.49
CA PHE A 247 -4.54 -10.65 -6.53
C PHE A 247 -3.62 -11.44 -7.45
N ASN A 248 -2.85 -10.71 -8.26
CA ASN A 248 -1.78 -11.25 -9.09
C ASN A 248 -0.56 -10.34 -9.00
N ALA A 249 0.65 -10.92 -9.00
CA ALA A 249 1.89 -10.18 -9.10
C ALA A 249 2.92 -11.00 -9.87
N ILE A 250 3.71 -10.33 -10.72
CA ILE A 250 4.74 -10.95 -11.55
C ILE A 250 6.09 -10.29 -11.28
N ASN A 251 7.00 -11.07 -10.69
CA ASN A 251 8.39 -10.68 -10.51
C ASN A 251 9.24 -11.08 -11.72
N ALA A 252 10.13 -10.20 -12.13
CA ALA A 252 11.10 -10.46 -13.17
C ALA A 252 12.05 -11.60 -12.80
N ALA A 253 12.53 -12.32 -13.80
CA ALA A 253 13.68 -13.18 -13.64
C ALA A 253 14.93 -12.33 -13.30
N GLN A 254 15.78 -12.84 -12.43
CA GLN A 254 17.03 -12.21 -12.07
C GLN A 254 18.21 -13.08 -12.42
N TYR A 255 19.26 -12.43 -12.86
CA TYR A 255 20.52 -13.06 -13.22
C TYR A 255 21.66 -12.46 -12.39
N GLY A 256 22.64 -13.26 -12.12
CA GLY A 256 23.88 -12.85 -11.48
C GLY A 256 25.07 -13.28 -12.31
N THR A 257 26.25 -12.74 -12.05
CA THR A 257 27.48 -13.10 -12.73
C THR A 257 28.30 -14.05 -11.87
N ALA A 258 28.42 -15.30 -12.30
CA ALA A 258 29.34 -16.27 -11.70
C ALA A 258 30.73 -16.09 -12.31
N VAL A 259 31.75 -16.01 -11.46
CA VAL A 259 33.15 -15.83 -11.85
C VAL A 259 33.95 -17.01 -11.37
N SER A 260 34.75 -17.63 -12.27
CA SER A 260 35.65 -18.70 -11.93
C SER A 260 36.91 -18.14 -11.23
N THR A 261 37.29 -18.76 -10.12
CA THR A 261 38.54 -18.40 -9.42
C THR A 261 39.79 -18.82 -10.15
N LEU A 262 39.72 -19.78 -11.12
CA LEU A 262 40.85 -20.34 -11.83
C LEU A 262 41.30 -19.46 -13.01
N ASP A 263 40.36 -19.04 -13.85
CA ASP A 263 40.63 -18.35 -15.11
C ASP A 263 39.91 -17.00 -15.24
N GLN A 264 39.21 -16.56 -14.21
CA GLN A 264 38.40 -15.33 -14.17
C GLN A 264 37.32 -15.28 -15.27
N SER A 265 36.97 -16.42 -15.84
CA SER A 265 35.88 -16.50 -16.81
C SER A 265 34.55 -16.16 -16.13
N LYS A 266 33.71 -15.45 -16.88
CA LYS A 266 32.39 -14.99 -16.38
C LYS A 266 31.28 -15.69 -17.14
N ARG A 267 30.24 -16.11 -16.41
CA ARG A 267 29.00 -16.61 -16.98
C ARG A 267 27.78 -16.05 -16.24
N GLU A 268 26.70 -15.86 -16.97
CA GLU A 268 25.43 -15.47 -16.39
C GLU A 268 24.72 -16.71 -15.78
N VAL A 269 24.16 -16.55 -14.59
CA VAL A 269 23.38 -17.58 -13.91
C VAL A 269 22.03 -17.02 -13.49
N LEU A 270 20.98 -17.80 -13.72
CA LEU A 270 19.63 -17.46 -13.29
C LEU A 270 19.54 -17.61 -11.75
N THR A 271 19.54 -16.49 -11.04
CA THR A 271 19.49 -16.47 -9.56
C THR A 271 18.05 -16.50 -9.02
N SER A 272 17.09 -15.97 -9.77
CA SER A 272 15.68 -16.05 -9.47
C SER A 272 14.86 -16.22 -10.74
N PRO A 273 14.03 -17.25 -10.89
CA PRO A 273 13.16 -17.39 -12.05
C PRO A 273 12.06 -16.33 -12.02
N LEU A 274 11.49 -16.05 -13.21
CA LEU A 274 10.24 -15.32 -13.29
C LEU A 274 9.20 -15.99 -12.41
N THR A 275 8.62 -15.22 -11.50
CA THR A 275 7.70 -15.75 -10.48
C THR A 275 6.37 -15.04 -10.56
N ASN A 276 5.29 -15.82 -10.68
CA ASN A 276 3.93 -15.33 -10.70
C ASN A 276 3.21 -15.75 -9.40
N TYR A 277 2.76 -14.76 -8.63
CA TYR A 277 1.99 -14.93 -7.40
C TYR A 277 0.52 -14.70 -7.66
N ASN A 278 -0.32 -15.60 -7.18
CA ASN A 278 -1.77 -15.49 -7.29
C ASN A 278 -2.43 -15.74 -5.95
N VAL A 279 -3.37 -14.90 -5.57
CA VAL A 279 -4.21 -15.08 -4.38
C VAL A 279 -5.66 -14.84 -4.74
N MET A 280 -6.53 -15.73 -4.33
CA MET A 280 -7.98 -15.62 -4.51
C MET A 280 -8.65 -15.80 -3.15
N VAL A 281 -9.55 -14.88 -2.81
CA VAL A 281 -10.28 -14.87 -1.54
C VAL A 281 -11.77 -14.70 -1.80
N PHE A 282 -12.55 -15.56 -1.19
CA PHE A 282 -14.00 -15.42 -1.05
C PHE A 282 -14.34 -15.39 0.44
N ASP A 283 -15.01 -14.35 0.88
CA ASP A 283 -15.32 -14.13 2.29
C ASP A 283 -16.79 -13.74 2.46
N GLN A 284 -17.58 -14.62 3.05
CA GLN A 284 -18.99 -14.37 3.28
C GLN A 284 -19.24 -14.02 4.75
N ASN A 285 -19.78 -12.82 4.99
CA ASN A 285 -20.31 -12.45 6.28
C ASN A 285 -21.63 -13.20 6.51
N LEU A 286 -21.76 -13.79 7.68
CA LEU A 286 -22.94 -14.50 8.15
C LEU A 286 -23.60 -13.70 9.29
N LYS A 287 -24.74 -14.21 9.80
CA LYS A 287 -25.39 -13.65 10.98
C LYS A 287 -24.52 -13.84 12.24
N ASN A 288 -24.80 -13.05 13.28
CA ASN A 288 -24.13 -13.12 14.60
C ASN A 288 -22.62 -12.93 14.53
N ASN A 289 -22.14 -11.95 13.75
CA ASN A 289 -20.71 -11.60 13.58
C ASN A 289 -19.84 -12.79 13.17
N SER A 290 -20.41 -13.77 12.48
CA SER A 290 -19.68 -14.90 11.93
C SER A 290 -19.28 -14.65 10.48
N SER A 291 -18.23 -15.29 10.02
CA SER A 291 -17.83 -15.28 8.61
C SER A 291 -17.23 -16.61 8.18
N VAL A 292 -17.31 -16.89 6.89
CA VAL A 292 -16.63 -18.02 6.25
C VAL A 292 -15.73 -17.47 5.18
N THR A 293 -14.44 -17.81 5.24
CA THR A 293 -13.43 -17.34 4.29
C THR A 293 -12.79 -18.53 3.59
N PHE A 294 -12.75 -18.48 2.28
CA PHE A 294 -11.95 -19.37 1.44
C PHE A 294 -10.80 -18.59 0.85
N THR A 295 -9.56 -19.05 1.05
CA THR A 295 -8.36 -18.44 0.49
C THR A 295 -7.57 -19.50 -0.29
N ASN A 296 -7.19 -19.17 -1.52
CA ASN A 296 -6.31 -19.96 -2.34
C ASN A 296 -5.08 -19.12 -2.72
N THR A 297 -3.90 -19.67 -2.54
CA THR A 297 -2.62 -19.05 -2.91
C THR A 297 -1.84 -19.97 -3.83
N ASN A 298 -1.30 -19.41 -4.92
CA ASN A 298 -0.48 -20.14 -5.88
C ASN A 298 0.76 -19.34 -6.22
N VAL A 299 1.89 -20.04 -6.34
CA VAL A 299 3.16 -19.46 -6.82
C VAL A 299 3.66 -20.33 -7.96
N TRP A 300 3.88 -19.73 -9.11
CA TRP A 300 4.40 -20.38 -10.31
C TRP A 300 5.79 -19.81 -10.63
N ARG A 301 6.74 -20.69 -10.91
CA ARG A 301 8.15 -20.36 -11.20
C ARG A 301 8.65 -21.08 -12.42
#